data_9b6355e01da6a056eb9286cfa6d690e1
#
_entry.id   9b6355e01da6a056eb9286cfa6d690e1
#
_cell.length_a   1.000
_cell.length_b   1.000
_cell.length_c   1.000
_cell.angle_alpha   90.00
_cell.angle_beta   90.00
_cell.angle_gamma   90.00
#
_symmetry.space_group_name_H-M   'P 1'
#
loop_
_entity.id
_entity.type
_entity.pdbx_description
1 polymer ?
#
loop_
_entity_poly.entity_id
_entity_poly.type
_entity_poly.pdbx_seq_one_letter_code
_entity_poly.pdbx_strand_id
1 'polypeptide(L)'
;MNFENKLVIIETSSKKYLSVITSGQEFVTNEGKIKFNDVKQLPMSIKSSTGKIFQIYTPSYKEFILLMKRGPQIIYPKDVGAILVSANINSHSKVLEIGTGSGALTLFIASLLGPNSEFYSLDVNRKNQYRATKTISRYLSNYSPEFIKEIKFINKDLSVPEPWRFFENNKINNETYWVSYLPSISQVQKISESLNNNGFKHIEIKEIFEREWVVKGNISRPKHSMVGHTGFIVSGRFIL
;
A
#
# COMPACT_ATOMS: atom_id res chain seq x y z
N MET A 1 -26.98 3.75 -11.50
CA MET A 1 -25.58 3.24 -11.56
C MET A 1 -25.57 1.88 -10.89
N ASN A 2 -24.90 0.93 -11.48
CA ASN A 2 -24.74 -0.40 -10.88
C ASN A 2 -23.51 -0.37 -9.97
N PHE A 3 -23.69 -0.59 -8.64
CA PHE A 3 -22.60 -0.65 -7.66
C PHE A 3 -22.11 -2.08 -7.42
N GLU A 4 -22.55 -3.05 -8.20
CA GLU A 4 -22.12 -4.44 -8.14
C GLU A 4 -20.59 -4.53 -8.20
N ASN A 5 -20.00 -5.35 -7.33
CA ASN A 5 -18.55 -5.55 -7.18
C ASN A 5 -17.75 -4.33 -6.73
N LYS A 6 -18.39 -3.19 -6.39
CA LYS A 6 -17.67 -2.04 -5.84
C LYS A 6 -17.19 -2.32 -4.42
N LEU A 7 -15.95 -1.96 -4.17
CA LEU A 7 -15.34 -2.01 -2.84
C LEU A 7 -15.76 -0.78 -2.05
N VAL A 8 -16.27 -0.98 -0.83
CA VAL A 8 -16.76 0.10 0.03
C VAL A 8 -16.29 -0.08 1.46
N ILE A 9 -16.26 1.04 2.18
CA ILE A 9 -16.28 1.04 3.63
C ILE A 9 -17.73 1.12 4.09
N ILE A 10 -18.06 0.28 5.07
CA ILE A 10 -19.27 0.37 5.86
C ILE A 10 -18.85 0.77 7.26
N GLU A 11 -19.13 2.00 7.63
CA GLU A 11 -18.81 2.57 8.95
C GLU A 11 -20.05 2.52 9.82
N THR A 12 -19.91 1.85 10.96
CA THR A 12 -20.92 1.78 12.02
C THR A 12 -20.55 2.73 13.16
N SER A 13 -21.32 2.76 14.23
CA SER A 13 -21.00 3.59 15.40
C SER A 13 -19.68 3.18 16.08
N SER A 14 -19.26 1.93 15.92
CA SER A 14 -18.11 1.35 16.62
C SER A 14 -16.92 1.00 15.74
N LYS A 15 -17.15 0.68 14.46
CA LYS A 15 -16.12 0.10 13.57
C LYS A 15 -16.31 0.47 12.11
N LYS A 16 -15.19 0.40 11.38
CA LYS A 16 -15.15 0.41 9.92
C LYS A 16 -14.90 -0.99 9.38
N TYR A 17 -15.62 -1.35 8.34
CA TYR A 17 -15.50 -2.64 7.65
C TYR A 17 -15.25 -2.42 6.17
N LEU A 18 -14.33 -3.16 5.61
CA LEU A 18 -14.09 -3.20 4.18
C LEU A 18 -14.94 -4.33 3.57
N SER A 19 -15.82 -4.00 2.65
CA SER A 19 -16.74 -4.95 2.02
C SER A 19 -16.85 -4.72 0.52
N VAL A 20 -17.40 -5.70 -0.18
CA VAL A 20 -17.75 -5.59 -1.61
C VAL A 20 -19.26 -5.66 -1.72
N ILE A 21 -19.84 -4.75 -2.45
CA ILE A 21 -21.28 -4.76 -2.73
C ILE A 21 -21.58 -5.95 -3.64
N THR A 22 -22.46 -6.85 -3.17
CA THR A 22 -22.90 -8.03 -3.92
C THR A 22 -24.41 -8.07 -3.94
N SER A 23 -25.01 -8.01 -5.10
CA SER A 23 -26.46 -8.01 -5.27
C SER A 23 -27.11 -9.22 -4.60
N GLY A 24 -28.23 -9.01 -3.96
CA GLY A 24 -28.97 -10.05 -3.24
C GLY A 24 -28.37 -10.43 -1.88
N GLN A 25 -27.20 -9.93 -1.51
CA GLN A 25 -26.60 -10.20 -0.20
C GLN A 25 -26.89 -9.10 0.83
N GLU A 26 -26.71 -9.46 2.10
CA GLU A 26 -26.80 -8.55 3.23
C GLU A 26 -25.45 -8.42 3.92
N PHE A 27 -25.14 -7.23 4.41
CA PHE A 27 -24.03 -7.01 5.34
C PHE A 27 -24.58 -7.08 6.78
N VAL A 28 -23.99 -7.94 7.60
CA VAL A 28 -24.48 -8.25 8.95
C VAL A 28 -23.42 -7.94 10.00
N THR A 29 -23.82 -7.26 11.06
CA THR A 29 -23.00 -6.96 12.24
C THR A 29 -23.85 -7.08 13.51
N ASN A 30 -23.22 -6.97 14.69
CA ASN A 30 -23.91 -6.84 15.96
C ASN A 30 -24.74 -5.53 16.10
N GLU A 31 -24.52 -4.56 15.21
CA GLU A 31 -25.27 -3.30 15.15
C GLU A 31 -26.45 -3.36 14.16
N GLY A 32 -26.76 -4.53 13.61
CA GLY A 32 -27.82 -4.78 12.67
C GLY A 32 -27.33 -5.15 11.28
N LYS A 33 -28.26 -5.24 10.35
CA LYS A 33 -28.00 -5.64 8.97
C LYS A 33 -28.53 -4.61 7.97
N ILE A 34 -27.91 -4.54 6.80
CA ILE A 34 -28.35 -3.76 5.64
C ILE A 34 -28.33 -4.64 4.40
N LYS A 35 -29.23 -4.38 3.44
CA LYS A 35 -29.23 -5.06 2.14
C LYS A 35 -28.39 -4.27 1.14
N PHE A 36 -27.49 -4.92 0.42
CA PHE A 36 -26.70 -4.25 -0.61
C PHE A 36 -27.55 -3.70 -1.77
N ASN A 37 -28.72 -4.30 -2.02
CA ASN A 37 -29.66 -3.79 -3.02
C ASN A 37 -30.23 -2.40 -2.69
N ASP A 38 -30.11 -1.97 -1.44
CA ASP A 38 -30.58 -0.65 -0.99
C ASP A 38 -29.51 0.45 -1.19
N VAL A 39 -28.31 0.09 -1.62
CA VAL A 39 -27.23 1.04 -1.94
C VAL A 39 -27.49 1.65 -3.31
N LYS A 40 -27.97 2.88 -3.34
CA LYS A 40 -28.36 3.59 -4.57
C LYS A 40 -27.35 4.64 -5.04
N GLN A 41 -26.48 5.06 -4.14
CA GLN A 41 -25.41 6.06 -4.41
C GLN A 41 -24.23 5.88 -3.44
N LEU A 42 -23.11 6.46 -3.76
CA LEU A 42 -21.94 6.55 -2.89
C LEU A 42 -21.40 7.98 -2.91
N PRO A 43 -21.14 8.61 -1.75
CA PRO A 43 -21.43 8.12 -0.40
C PRO A 43 -22.92 8.16 -0.05
N MET A 44 -23.34 7.36 0.95
CA MET A 44 -24.70 7.39 1.48
C MET A 44 -24.74 6.96 2.95
N SER A 45 -25.87 7.34 3.59
CA SER A 45 -26.26 6.85 4.92
C SER A 45 -27.46 5.92 4.78
N ILE A 46 -27.45 4.81 5.51
CA ILE A 46 -28.53 3.83 5.51
C ILE A 46 -28.87 3.39 6.94
N LYS A 47 -30.14 3.18 7.25
CA LYS A 47 -30.55 2.60 8.52
C LYS A 47 -30.43 1.09 8.48
N SER A 48 -29.78 0.52 9.51
CA SER A 48 -29.73 -0.92 9.73
C SER A 48 -31.07 -1.46 10.26
N SER A 49 -31.21 -2.78 10.31
CA SER A 49 -32.40 -3.45 10.86
C SER A 49 -32.67 -3.10 12.33
N THR A 50 -31.69 -2.60 13.06
CA THR A 50 -31.84 -2.12 14.45
C THR A 50 -32.04 -0.61 14.55
N GLY A 51 -32.18 0.10 13.42
CA GLY A 51 -32.35 1.56 13.36
C GLY A 51 -31.07 2.38 13.47
N LYS A 52 -29.91 1.75 13.64
CA LYS A 52 -28.61 2.45 13.65
C LYS A 52 -28.25 2.91 12.25
N ILE A 53 -27.60 4.08 12.17
CA ILE A 53 -27.16 4.65 10.88
C ILE A 53 -25.76 4.11 10.54
N PHE A 54 -25.63 3.54 9.35
CA PHE A 54 -24.37 3.15 8.75
C PHE A 54 -24.02 4.12 7.62
N GLN A 55 -22.73 4.50 7.54
CA GLN A 55 -22.20 5.28 6.41
C GLN A 55 -21.54 4.33 5.43
N ILE A 56 -21.85 4.49 4.13
CA ILE A 56 -21.27 3.67 3.07
C ILE A 56 -20.55 4.60 2.08
N TYR A 57 -19.27 4.35 1.84
CA TYR A 57 -18.44 5.18 0.97
C TYR A 57 -17.22 4.42 0.41
N THR A 58 -16.60 4.99 -0.63
CA THR A 58 -15.43 4.43 -1.27
C THR A 58 -14.19 4.60 -0.35
N PRO A 59 -13.38 3.54 -0.12
CA PRO A 59 -12.19 3.63 0.70
C PRO A 59 -11.12 4.51 0.08
N SER A 60 -10.44 5.31 0.90
CA SER A 60 -9.15 5.88 0.55
C SER A 60 -8.04 4.81 0.57
N TYR A 61 -6.88 5.08 -0.04
CA TYR A 61 -5.71 4.19 0.06
C TYR A 61 -5.37 3.83 1.50
N LYS A 62 -5.30 4.84 2.39
CA LYS A 62 -5.01 4.65 3.81
C LYS A 62 -6.00 3.67 4.45
N GLU A 63 -7.28 3.89 4.25
CA GLU A 63 -8.33 3.04 4.83
C GLU A 63 -8.29 1.62 4.24
N PHE A 64 -8.11 1.51 2.93
CA PHE A 64 -8.00 0.20 2.29
C PHE A 64 -6.85 -0.62 2.88
N ILE A 65 -5.65 -0.08 2.95
CA ILE A 65 -4.46 -0.76 3.46
C ILE A 65 -4.63 -1.15 4.94
N LEU A 66 -5.21 -0.27 5.75
CA LEU A 66 -5.39 -0.55 7.18
C LEU A 66 -6.50 -1.56 7.48
N LEU A 67 -7.50 -1.69 6.58
CA LEU A 67 -8.66 -2.56 6.76
C LEU A 67 -8.59 -3.85 5.93
N MET A 68 -7.68 -3.96 4.96
CA MET A 68 -7.55 -5.17 4.16
C MET A 68 -7.17 -6.38 5.02
N LYS A 69 -7.52 -7.58 4.56
CA LYS A 69 -7.13 -8.82 5.24
C LYS A 69 -5.61 -8.89 5.37
N ARG A 70 -5.14 -9.03 6.59
CA ARG A 70 -3.71 -9.16 6.89
C ARG A 70 -3.16 -10.45 6.28
N GLY A 71 -2.04 -10.33 5.64
CA GLY A 71 -1.23 -11.40 5.11
C GLY A 71 0.21 -11.19 5.57
N PRO A 72 1.18 -11.07 4.65
CA PRO A 72 2.53 -10.58 4.95
C PRO A 72 2.46 -9.19 5.60
N GLN A 73 3.55 -8.82 6.30
CA GLN A 73 3.64 -7.51 6.94
C GLN A 73 3.36 -6.39 5.93
N ILE A 74 2.48 -5.48 6.28
CA ILE A 74 2.19 -4.29 5.48
C ILE A 74 3.18 -3.19 5.81
N ILE A 75 3.55 -2.41 4.80
CA ILE A 75 4.20 -1.12 5.03
C ILE A 75 3.11 -0.11 5.36
N TYR A 76 3.24 0.55 6.51
CA TYR A 76 2.22 1.49 6.98
C TYR A 76 2.20 2.77 6.12
N PRO A 77 1.04 3.41 5.96
CA PRO A 77 0.91 4.63 5.16
C PRO A 77 1.89 5.75 5.54
N LYS A 78 2.25 5.89 6.81
CA LYS A 78 3.26 6.85 7.27
C LYS A 78 4.65 6.61 6.67
N ASP A 79 5.02 5.34 6.47
CA ASP A 79 6.31 4.93 5.92
C ASP A 79 6.28 4.98 4.38
N VAL A 80 5.14 4.65 3.77
CA VAL A 80 4.95 4.68 2.31
C VAL A 80 5.28 6.07 1.74
N GLY A 81 4.77 7.13 2.34
CA GLY A 81 5.06 8.51 1.88
C GLY A 81 6.55 8.81 1.87
N ALA A 82 7.26 8.44 2.94
CA ALA A 82 8.69 8.65 3.04
C ALA A 82 9.49 7.79 2.03
N ILE A 83 9.06 6.54 1.78
CA ILE A 83 9.66 5.66 0.77
C ILE A 83 9.51 6.27 -0.63
N LEU A 84 8.31 6.70 -1.01
CA LEU A 84 8.04 7.27 -2.33
C LEU A 84 8.85 8.54 -2.60
N VAL A 85 8.97 9.40 -1.59
CA VAL A 85 9.79 10.62 -1.67
C VAL A 85 11.28 10.28 -1.76
N SER A 86 11.78 9.36 -0.92
CA SER A 86 13.19 8.96 -0.94
C SER A 86 13.60 8.24 -2.23
N ALA A 87 12.65 7.52 -2.86
CA ALA A 87 12.84 6.87 -4.15
C ALA A 87 12.65 7.82 -5.35
N ASN A 88 12.27 9.07 -5.13
CA ASN A 88 11.98 10.05 -6.17
C ASN A 88 10.98 9.55 -7.23
N ILE A 89 9.94 8.81 -6.78
CA ILE A 89 8.97 8.20 -7.69
C ILE A 89 8.06 9.28 -8.29
N ASN A 90 7.93 9.26 -9.60
CA ASN A 90 7.07 10.15 -10.38
C ASN A 90 6.45 9.42 -11.57
N SER A 91 5.64 10.11 -12.37
CA SER A 91 4.91 9.52 -13.50
C SER A 91 5.76 8.96 -14.64
N HIS A 92 7.07 9.22 -14.65
CA HIS A 92 8.00 8.74 -15.68
C HIS A 92 8.98 7.69 -15.15
N SER A 93 8.87 7.34 -13.88
CA SER A 93 9.83 6.44 -13.24
C SER A 93 9.77 5.03 -13.81
N LYS A 94 10.93 4.39 -13.91
CA LYS A 94 11.07 2.95 -14.08
C LYS A 94 11.38 2.36 -12.73
N VAL A 95 10.50 1.50 -12.24
CA VAL A 95 10.54 1.00 -10.86
C VAL A 95 10.71 -0.51 -10.84
N LEU A 96 11.60 -0.97 -9.98
CA LEU A 96 11.73 -2.35 -9.58
C LEU A 96 11.49 -2.47 -8.09
N GLU A 97 10.41 -3.14 -7.71
CA GLU A 97 10.11 -3.52 -6.34
C GLU A 97 10.56 -4.95 -6.07
N ILE A 98 11.27 -5.14 -4.97
CA ILE A 98 11.72 -6.46 -4.51
C ILE A 98 11.01 -6.75 -3.19
N GLY A 99 10.17 -7.79 -3.21
CA GLY A 99 9.30 -8.14 -2.09
C GLY A 99 7.90 -7.55 -2.25
N THR A 100 7.12 -8.04 -3.22
CA THR A 100 5.70 -7.65 -3.43
C THR A 100 4.87 -7.75 -2.14
N GLY A 101 5.11 -8.79 -1.34
CA GLY A 101 4.47 -9.00 -0.05
C GLY A 101 2.94 -8.98 -0.13
N SER A 102 2.34 -8.03 0.57
CA SER A 102 0.87 -7.83 0.59
C SER A 102 0.34 -7.06 -0.63
N GLY A 103 1.21 -6.43 -1.41
CA GLY A 103 0.85 -5.52 -2.49
C GLY A 103 0.49 -4.10 -2.03
N ALA A 104 0.69 -3.78 -0.76
CA ALA A 104 0.35 -2.46 -0.24
C ALA A 104 1.20 -1.35 -0.86
N LEU A 105 2.53 -1.49 -0.82
CA LEU A 105 3.44 -0.53 -1.46
C LEU A 105 3.30 -0.57 -2.97
N THR A 106 3.18 -1.77 -3.56
CA THR A 106 2.95 -1.98 -4.99
C THR A 106 1.77 -1.15 -5.51
N LEU A 107 0.66 -1.15 -4.79
CA LEU A 107 -0.53 -0.39 -5.14
C LEU A 107 -0.27 1.12 -5.14
N PHE A 108 0.45 1.64 -4.12
CA PHE A 108 0.81 3.06 -4.06
C PHE A 108 1.73 3.45 -5.22
N ILE A 109 2.77 2.67 -5.48
CA ILE A 109 3.69 2.92 -6.60
C ILE A 109 2.91 2.95 -7.92
N ALA A 110 2.12 1.92 -8.20
CA ALA A 110 1.36 1.81 -9.44
C ALA A 110 0.40 3.00 -9.68
N SER A 111 -0.14 3.59 -8.61
CA SER A 111 -1.04 4.74 -8.71
C SER A 111 -0.35 6.07 -9.05
N LEU A 112 0.96 6.16 -8.88
CA LEU A 112 1.76 7.35 -9.20
C LEU A 112 2.38 7.29 -10.60
N LEU A 113 2.48 6.10 -11.17
CA LEU A 113 3.15 5.85 -12.42
C LEU A 113 2.26 6.17 -13.62
N GLY A 114 2.79 6.89 -14.58
CA GLY A 114 2.10 7.25 -15.81
C GLY A 114 2.29 6.25 -16.96
N PRO A 115 1.69 6.52 -18.13
CA PRO A 115 1.71 5.59 -19.28
C PRO A 115 3.12 5.19 -19.76
N ASN A 116 4.06 6.12 -19.70
CA ASN A 116 5.44 5.92 -20.18
C ASN A 116 6.39 5.33 -19.13
N SER A 117 5.89 4.98 -17.96
CA SER A 117 6.66 4.34 -16.90
C SER A 117 6.77 2.82 -17.11
N GLU A 118 7.65 2.18 -16.35
CA GLU A 118 7.75 0.74 -16.25
C GLU A 118 7.71 0.31 -14.80
N PHE A 119 6.96 -0.75 -14.48
CA PHE A 119 6.89 -1.26 -13.12
C PHE A 119 7.00 -2.77 -13.07
N TYR A 120 8.03 -3.23 -12.38
CA TYR A 120 8.28 -4.63 -12.11
C TYR A 120 8.19 -4.87 -10.61
N SER A 121 7.45 -5.89 -10.18
CA SER A 121 7.35 -6.29 -8.77
C SER A 121 7.72 -7.76 -8.63
N LEU A 122 8.77 -8.03 -7.85
CA LEU A 122 9.36 -9.35 -7.66
C LEU A 122 9.01 -9.90 -6.29
N ASP A 123 8.71 -11.19 -6.22
CA ASP A 123 8.61 -11.92 -4.95
C ASP A 123 9.01 -13.39 -5.17
N VAL A 124 9.74 -13.95 -4.23
CA VAL A 124 10.08 -15.37 -4.20
C VAL A 124 8.86 -16.25 -3.96
N ASN A 125 7.88 -15.72 -3.24
CA ASN A 125 6.67 -16.44 -2.84
C ASN A 125 5.50 -16.16 -3.79
N ARG A 126 5.17 -17.12 -4.65
CA ARG A 126 4.02 -17.04 -5.57
C ARG A 126 2.69 -16.76 -4.88
N LYS A 127 2.51 -17.25 -3.64
CA LYS A 127 1.28 -16.99 -2.88
C LYS A 127 1.15 -15.52 -2.51
N ASN A 128 2.26 -14.84 -2.22
CA ASN A 128 2.26 -13.40 -1.97
C ASN A 128 1.84 -12.63 -3.22
N GLN A 129 2.45 -12.92 -4.37
CA GLN A 129 2.07 -12.26 -5.63
C GLN A 129 0.61 -12.48 -5.99
N TYR A 130 0.10 -13.70 -5.86
CA TYR A 130 -1.31 -13.99 -6.10
C TYR A 130 -2.23 -13.19 -5.16
N ARG A 131 -1.87 -13.09 -3.88
CA ARG A 131 -2.61 -12.27 -2.89
C ARG A 131 -2.54 -10.78 -3.24
N ALA A 132 -1.36 -10.30 -3.60
CA ALA A 132 -1.14 -8.91 -4.00
C ALA A 132 -1.99 -8.57 -5.23
N THR A 133 -1.99 -9.39 -6.27
CA THR A 133 -2.83 -9.22 -7.45
C THR A 133 -4.30 -9.12 -7.09
N LYS A 134 -4.81 -10.01 -6.24
CA LYS A 134 -6.20 -9.94 -5.75
C LYS A 134 -6.48 -8.66 -4.95
N THR A 135 -5.54 -8.25 -4.10
CA THR A 135 -5.66 -7.04 -3.30
C THR A 135 -5.76 -5.81 -4.20
N ILE A 136 -4.86 -5.71 -5.17
CA ILE A 136 -4.80 -4.62 -6.14
C ILE A 136 -6.07 -4.60 -6.99
N SER A 137 -6.45 -5.73 -7.60
CA SER A 137 -7.67 -5.84 -8.42
C SER A 137 -8.92 -5.46 -7.65
N ARG A 138 -9.01 -5.83 -6.36
CA ARG A 138 -10.13 -5.45 -5.50
C ARG A 138 -10.21 -3.94 -5.28
N TYR A 139 -9.08 -3.27 -5.03
CA TYR A 139 -9.06 -1.81 -4.90
C TYR A 139 -9.43 -1.14 -6.23
N LEU A 140 -8.87 -1.65 -7.33
CA LEU A 140 -9.07 -1.13 -8.68
C LEU A 140 -10.49 -1.26 -9.20
N SER A 141 -11.30 -2.17 -8.65
CA SER A 141 -12.72 -2.30 -9.04
C SER A 141 -13.52 -1.00 -8.87
N ASN A 142 -13.00 -0.04 -8.10
CA ASN A 142 -13.60 1.28 -7.90
C ASN A 142 -13.17 2.33 -8.94
N TYR A 143 -12.13 2.05 -9.71
CA TYR A 143 -11.50 3.00 -10.62
C TYR A 143 -11.47 2.45 -12.04
N SER A 144 -11.38 3.33 -13.04
CA SER A 144 -11.15 2.92 -14.41
C SER A 144 -9.76 2.29 -14.57
N PRO A 145 -9.60 1.24 -15.39
CA PRO A 145 -8.33 0.54 -15.58
C PRO A 145 -7.16 1.44 -16.01
N GLU A 146 -7.44 2.53 -16.68
CA GLU A 146 -6.45 3.51 -17.16
C GLU A 146 -5.77 4.31 -16.04
N PHE A 147 -6.30 4.30 -14.81
CA PHE A 147 -5.74 5.06 -13.70
C PHE A 147 -4.54 4.38 -13.02
N ILE A 148 -4.24 3.14 -13.37
CA ILE A 148 -3.16 2.40 -12.72
C ILE A 148 -2.28 1.73 -13.74
N LYS A 149 -0.98 1.97 -13.59
CA LYS A 149 0.04 1.34 -14.42
C LYS A 149 -0.02 -0.17 -14.30
N GLU A 150 0.07 -0.85 -15.43
CA GLU A 150 0.26 -2.30 -15.48
C GLU A 150 1.51 -2.72 -14.71
N ILE A 151 1.36 -3.70 -13.83
CA ILE A 151 2.44 -4.23 -13.00
C ILE A 151 2.91 -5.55 -13.61
N LYS A 152 4.19 -5.63 -13.93
CA LYS A 152 4.81 -6.87 -14.37
C LYS A 152 5.29 -7.67 -13.16
N PHE A 153 4.51 -8.65 -12.74
CA PHE A 153 4.88 -9.53 -11.63
C PHE A 153 5.88 -10.59 -12.06
N ILE A 154 6.99 -10.70 -11.33
CA ILE A 154 8.05 -11.68 -11.58
C ILE A 154 8.23 -12.52 -10.32
N ASN A 155 8.08 -13.84 -10.47
CA ASN A 155 8.36 -14.76 -9.38
C ASN A 155 9.78 -15.31 -9.51
N LYS A 156 10.71 -14.74 -8.78
CA LYS A 156 12.12 -15.13 -8.76
C LYS A 156 12.73 -14.99 -7.37
N ASP A 157 13.68 -15.85 -7.08
CA ASP A 157 14.54 -15.76 -5.90
C ASP A 157 15.80 -14.97 -6.26
N LEU A 158 15.99 -13.82 -5.62
CA LEU A 158 17.16 -12.97 -5.83
C LEU A 158 18.39 -13.40 -5.02
N SER A 159 18.28 -14.41 -4.18
CA SER A 159 19.44 -15.00 -3.50
C SER A 159 20.33 -15.82 -4.43
N VAL A 160 19.85 -16.15 -5.65
CA VAL A 160 20.61 -16.82 -6.69
C VAL A 160 21.14 -15.84 -7.75
N PRO A 161 22.31 -16.08 -8.36
CA PRO A 161 22.98 -15.13 -9.26
C PRO A 161 22.19 -14.72 -10.52
N GLU A 162 21.33 -15.59 -11.05
CA GLU A 162 20.61 -15.34 -12.31
C GLU A 162 19.71 -14.10 -12.32
N PRO A 163 18.99 -13.75 -11.26
CA PRO A 163 18.19 -12.54 -11.24
C PRO A 163 19.00 -11.24 -11.33
N TRP A 164 20.26 -11.25 -10.87
CA TRP A 164 21.13 -10.08 -10.97
C TRP A 164 21.49 -9.72 -12.42
N ARG A 165 21.48 -10.71 -13.34
CA ARG A 165 21.61 -10.48 -14.78
C ARG A 165 20.46 -9.64 -15.36
N PHE A 166 19.28 -9.66 -14.74
CA PHE A 166 18.20 -8.76 -15.11
C PHE A 166 18.60 -7.29 -14.86
N PHE A 167 19.36 -7.02 -13.80
CA PHE A 167 19.89 -5.68 -13.49
C PHE A 167 21.07 -5.32 -14.40
N GLU A 168 21.94 -6.28 -14.73
CA GLU A 168 23.06 -6.05 -15.67
C GLU A 168 22.55 -5.67 -17.06
N ASN A 169 21.45 -6.27 -17.51
CA ASN A 169 20.83 -5.97 -18.81
C ASN A 169 19.96 -4.70 -18.79
N ASN A 170 19.43 -4.33 -17.63
CA ASN A 170 18.71 -3.07 -17.42
C ASN A 170 19.61 -2.12 -16.60
N LYS A 171 20.64 -1.61 -17.23
CA LYS A 171 21.72 -0.81 -16.62
C LYS A 171 21.20 0.11 -15.51
N ILE A 172 21.72 -0.08 -14.29
CA ILE A 172 21.72 0.98 -13.28
C ILE A 172 22.40 2.17 -13.94
N ASN A 173 21.65 3.21 -14.21
CA ASN A 173 22.17 4.43 -14.80
C ASN A 173 22.48 5.44 -13.69
N ASN A 174 23.21 6.48 -14.06
CA ASN A 174 23.36 7.66 -13.23
C ASN A 174 21.98 8.12 -12.78
N GLU A 175 21.84 8.45 -11.49
CA GLU A 175 20.60 8.87 -10.86
C GLU A 175 19.63 7.75 -10.45
N THR A 176 20.06 6.49 -10.42
CA THR A 176 19.25 5.43 -9.82
C THR A 176 19.14 5.63 -8.31
N TYR A 177 17.90 5.59 -7.80
CA TYR A 177 17.59 5.64 -6.38
C TYR A 177 17.41 4.23 -5.84
N TRP A 178 17.99 3.98 -4.67
CA TRP A 178 17.77 2.76 -3.89
C TRP A 178 17.00 3.12 -2.63
N VAL A 179 15.97 2.33 -2.31
CA VAL A 179 15.28 2.44 -1.03
C VAL A 179 15.01 1.04 -0.48
N SER A 180 15.38 0.82 0.76
CA SER A 180 15.08 -0.41 1.51
C SER A 180 14.22 -0.09 2.72
N TYR A 181 13.22 -0.93 2.99
CA TYR A 181 12.43 -0.91 4.21
C TYR A 181 12.77 -2.14 5.05
N LEU A 182 13.35 -1.95 6.22
CA LEU A 182 14.02 -2.99 7.00
C LEU A 182 13.53 -3.02 8.45
N PRO A 183 13.23 -4.21 9.01
CA PRO A 183 12.71 -4.32 10.38
C PRO A 183 13.78 -4.24 11.47
N SER A 184 15.08 -4.36 11.15
CA SER A 184 16.13 -4.41 12.16
C SER A 184 17.35 -3.55 11.83
N ILE A 185 17.98 -3.02 12.86
CA ILE A 185 19.18 -2.18 12.72
C ILE A 185 20.39 -2.96 12.17
N SER A 186 20.48 -4.26 12.43
CA SER A 186 21.54 -5.10 11.86
C SER A 186 21.42 -5.24 10.33
N GLN A 187 20.20 -5.26 9.79
CA GLN A 187 19.99 -5.22 8.35
C GLN A 187 20.30 -3.84 7.76
N VAL A 188 19.96 -2.77 8.49
CA VAL A 188 20.33 -1.39 8.12
C VAL A 188 21.83 -1.25 7.96
N GLN A 189 22.62 -1.74 8.92
CA GLN A 189 24.09 -1.69 8.86
C GLN A 189 24.63 -2.41 7.62
N LYS A 190 24.18 -3.65 7.37
CA LYS A 190 24.60 -4.44 6.20
C LYS A 190 24.27 -3.77 4.87
N ILE A 191 23.06 -3.24 4.74
CA ILE A 191 22.63 -2.57 3.50
C ILE A 191 23.39 -1.26 3.28
N SER A 192 23.61 -0.47 4.33
CA SER A 192 24.35 0.79 4.24
C SER A 192 25.81 0.55 3.81
N GLU A 193 26.46 -0.46 4.36
CA GLU A 193 27.80 -0.86 3.95
C GLU A 193 27.82 -1.35 2.50
N SER A 194 26.87 -2.20 2.12
CA SER A 194 26.74 -2.69 0.74
C SER A 194 26.54 -1.55 -0.26
N LEU A 195 25.68 -0.59 0.05
CA LEU A 195 25.43 0.56 -0.82
C LEU A 195 26.70 1.40 -1.00
N ASN A 196 27.44 1.68 0.10
CA ASN A 196 28.70 2.39 0.04
C ASN A 196 29.72 1.69 -0.87
N ASN A 197 29.87 0.37 -0.69
CA ASN A 197 30.83 -0.44 -1.44
C ASN A 197 30.46 -0.57 -2.93
N ASN A 198 29.20 -0.36 -3.29
CA ASN A 198 28.71 -0.40 -4.67
C ASN A 198 28.47 0.99 -5.27
N GLY A 199 29.10 2.02 -4.75
CA GLY A 199 29.13 3.35 -5.37
C GLY A 199 27.92 4.24 -5.12
N PHE A 200 26.98 3.82 -4.27
CA PHE A 200 25.88 4.70 -3.87
C PHE A 200 26.37 5.82 -2.94
N LYS A 201 25.84 7.02 -3.13
CA LYS A 201 26.11 8.22 -2.35
C LYS A 201 24.84 8.69 -1.64
N HIS A 202 24.98 9.69 -0.78
CA HIS A 202 23.88 10.30 -0.04
C HIS A 202 23.01 9.25 0.70
N ILE A 203 23.69 8.33 1.39
CA ILE A 203 22.99 7.29 2.14
C ILE A 203 22.33 7.93 3.37
N GLU A 204 21.02 7.80 3.46
CA GLU A 204 20.22 8.29 4.57
C GLU A 204 19.50 7.12 5.24
N ILE A 205 19.42 7.18 6.57
CA ILE A 205 18.69 6.21 7.39
C ILE A 205 17.63 6.98 8.17
N LYS A 206 16.39 6.55 8.04
CA LYS A 206 15.24 7.21 8.68
C LYS A 206 14.34 6.20 9.38
N GLU A 207 13.75 6.63 10.46
CA GLU A 207 12.61 5.99 11.10
C GLU A 207 11.50 7.04 11.22
N ILE A 208 10.26 6.66 10.87
CA ILE A 208 9.16 7.62 10.80
C ILE A 208 8.22 7.41 11.99
N PHE A 209 7.95 8.49 12.71
CA PHE A 209 6.98 8.54 13.80
C PHE A 209 5.81 9.43 13.40
N GLU A 210 4.57 8.90 13.53
CA GLU A 210 3.34 9.64 13.32
C GLU A 210 2.62 9.83 14.65
N ARG A 211 2.40 11.09 15.05
CA ARG A 211 1.65 11.43 16.26
C ARG A 211 0.29 11.98 15.90
N GLU A 212 -0.75 11.18 16.10
CA GLU A 212 -2.11 11.62 15.89
C GLU A 212 -2.64 12.41 17.11
N TRP A 213 -3.51 13.41 16.83
CA TRP A 213 -4.16 14.23 17.83
C TRP A 213 -5.67 14.01 17.83
N VAL A 214 -6.28 14.20 18.97
CA VAL A 214 -7.73 14.28 19.16
C VAL A 214 -8.09 15.72 19.44
N VAL A 215 -8.97 16.28 18.60
CA VAL A 215 -9.58 17.59 18.82
C VAL A 215 -11.09 17.39 18.89
N LYS A 216 -11.68 17.70 20.05
CA LYS A 216 -13.13 17.57 20.28
C LYS A 216 -13.59 18.66 21.24
N GLY A 217 -14.38 19.61 20.74
CA GLY A 217 -14.75 20.80 21.51
C GLY A 217 -13.51 21.56 22.00
N ASN A 218 -13.42 21.80 23.30
CA ASN A 218 -12.27 22.47 23.91
C ASN A 218 -11.10 21.54 24.25
N ILE A 219 -11.17 20.25 23.87
CA ILE A 219 -10.13 19.28 24.16
C ILE A 219 -9.23 19.14 22.95
N SER A 220 -7.94 19.44 23.12
CA SER A 220 -6.88 19.18 22.13
C SER A 220 -5.74 18.45 22.81
N ARG A 221 -5.53 17.19 22.45
CA ARG A 221 -4.47 16.36 23.02
C ARG A 221 -3.99 15.30 22.05
N PRO A 222 -2.74 14.82 22.15
CA PRO A 222 -2.31 13.66 21.41
C PRO A 222 -3.12 12.41 21.79
N LYS A 223 -3.27 11.47 20.86
CA LYS A 223 -3.79 10.13 21.18
C LYS A 223 -2.90 9.45 22.23
N HIS A 224 -3.49 8.65 23.10
CA HIS A 224 -2.75 7.92 24.14
C HIS A 224 -1.78 6.89 23.57
N SER A 225 -2.20 6.21 22.50
CA SER A 225 -1.37 5.24 21.79
C SER A 225 -0.89 5.81 20.46
N MET A 226 0.33 5.45 20.08
CA MET A 226 0.83 5.66 18.73
C MET A 226 1.53 4.37 18.27
N VAL A 227 1.57 4.16 16.96
CA VAL A 227 2.41 3.11 16.37
C VAL A 227 3.86 3.60 16.47
N GLY A 228 4.66 2.94 17.27
CA GLY A 228 6.07 3.23 17.45
C GLY A 228 6.90 2.73 16.27
N HIS A 229 7.82 1.81 16.55
CA HIS A 229 8.65 1.20 15.52
C HIS A 229 7.83 0.36 14.53
N THR A 230 8.04 0.60 13.24
CA THR A 230 7.47 -0.20 12.14
C THR A 230 8.55 -0.73 11.21
N GLY A 231 9.64 0.00 11.04
CA GLY A 231 10.79 -0.32 10.23
C GLY A 231 11.66 0.90 9.97
N PHE A 232 12.85 0.64 9.47
CA PHE A 232 13.81 1.65 9.04
C PHE A 232 13.76 1.80 7.52
N ILE A 233 13.88 3.02 7.05
CA ILE A 233 14.04 3.35 5.63
C ILE A 233 15.51 3.69 5.42
N VAL A 234 16.18 2.94 4.56
CA VAL A 234 17.53 3.24 4.09
C VAL A 234 17.44 3.64 2.63
N SER A 235 17.93 4.81 2.29
CA SER A 235 17.94 5.29 0.91
C SER A 235 19.35 5.70 0.49
N GLY A 236 19.62 5.63 -0.81
CA GLY A 236 20.87 6.07 -1.43
C GLY A 236 20.66 6.38 -2.90
N ARG A 237 21.59 7.14 -3.48
CA ARG A 237 21.56 7.51 -4.89
C ARG A 237 22.85 7.04 -5.58
N PHE A 238 22.72 6.35 -6.70
CA PHE A 238 23.86 5.99 -7.53
C PHE A 238 24.25 7.18 -8.38
N ILE A 239 25.51 7.64 -8.25
CA ILE A 239 26.06 8.78 -8.98
C ILE A 239 27.45 8.34 -9.46
N LEU A 240 27.65 8.26 -10.78
CA LEU A 240 28.95 8.06 -11.40
C LEU A 240 29.71 9.37 -11.48
#